data_8cbe86091e62d7e27fa490d1dc2f919b
#
_entry.id   8cbe86091e62d7e27fa490d1dc2f919b
#
_cell.length_a   1.000
_cell.length_b   1.000
_cell.length_c   1.000
_cell.angle_alpha   90.00
_cell.angle_beta   90.00
_cell.angle_gamma   90.00
#
_symmetry.space_group_name_H-M   'P 1'
#
loop_
_entity.id
_entity.type
_entity.pdbx_description
1 polymer ?
#
loop_
_entity_poly.entity_id
_entity_poly.type
_entity_poly.pdbx_seq_one_letter_code
_entity_poly.pdbx_strand_id
1 'polypeptide(L)'
;MYFNEKRQELAPFVNLRSDVGFKAVFADRNNKDILIGVLNQILPPEARIEDIKEYSDREQQQDVIYGKKTVLDLVCVDKDDRTFIVEMQASEEDSFFERCVYYASGLYHLELSEGDLYGKLHPVYVVSFLNYRLRHDDESLWDTDHLISYWQSTEKRTGMVANQTISVIFVEMTLFTKTLEECVTESDRLFYIFRNSGGFQKIPEWIEEAGGISRRLAEACEVAAFDKEKKLKYEIDKMNERDILAQRVFAERKGFEKGYADGEAKGIADGMAQGKAQGMAQGMAQGKAEGITEGKTEVAKAMLEIGMPIGQILQLTGLTKEQIGALR
;
A
#
# COMPACT_ATOMS: atom_id res chain seq x y z
N MET A 1 6.26 44.04 -8.80
CA MET A 1 4.81 43.94 -8.89
C MET A 1 4.43 42.45 -8.86
N TYR A 2 3.60 42.02 -7.94
CA TYR A 2 2.99 40.69 -7.77
C TYR A 2 3.85 39.56 -7.21
N PHE A 3 4.02 39.52 -5.89
CA PHE A 3 3.86 38.31 -5.08
C PHE A 3 3.08 38.69 -3.83
N ASN A 4 1.78 38.83 -3.99
CA ASN A 4 0.85 38.85 -2.89
C ASN A 4 0.11 37.51 -2.88
N GLU A 5 0.86 36.40 -2.89
CA GLU A 5 0.32 35.11 -2.50
C GLU A 5 0.06 35.20 -1.01
N LYS A 6 -1.21 35.15 -0.63
CA LYS A 6 -1.61 34.94 0.75
C LYS A 6 -0.80 33.76 1.27
N ARG A 7 0.17 34.02 2.15
CA ARG A 7 0.79 32.94 2.93
C ARG A 7 -0.37 32.18 3.51
N GLN A 8 -0.52 30.92 3.07
CA GLN A 8 -1.55 30.06 3.62
C GLN A 8 -1.16 29.85 5.08
N GLU A 9 -1.95 30.36 6.01
CA GLU A 9 -1.67 30.19 7.44
C GLU A 9 -1.55 28.70 7.72
N LEU A 10 -0.50 28.33 8.47
CA LEU A 10 -0.34 26.97 8.95
C LEU A 10 -1.56 26.60 9.81
N ALA A 11 -2.00 25.34 9.73
CA ALA A 11 -2.96 24.82 10.69
C ALA A 11 -2.41 25.02 12.12
N PRO A 12 -3.25 25.31 13.11
CA PRO A 12 -2.81 25.52 14.50
C PRO A 12 -2.05 24.32 15.08
N PHE A 13 -2.37 23.11 14.62
CA PHE A 13 -1.77 21.85 15.06
C PHE A 13 -1.20 21.08 13.88
N VAL A 14 -0.12 20.34 14.12
CA VAL A 14 0.44 19.41 13.15
C VAL A 14 -0.45 18.18 12.99
N ASN A 15 -0.49 17.63 11.78
CA ASN A 15 -1.13 16.35 11.52
C ASN A 15 -0.12 15.22 11.76
N LEU A 16 -0.26 14.48 12.86
CA LEU A 16 0.64 13.37 13.19
C LEU A 16 0.58 12.21 12.20
N ARG A 17 -0.46 12.13 11.37
CA ARG A 17 -0.57 11.11 10.30
C ARG A 17 0.20 11.47 9.03
N SER A 18 0.85 12.61 8.98
CA SER A 18 1.78 12.97 7.91
C SER A 18 3.22 12.78 8.39
N ASP A 19 4.10 12.38 7.47
CA ASP A 19 5.53 12.24 7.72
C ASP A 19 6.13 13.51 8.33
N VAL A 20 5.79 14.66 7.76
CA VAL A 20 6.26 15.97 8.24
C VAL A 20 5.76 16.29 9.65
N GLY A 21 4.48 16.02 9.93
CA GLY A 21 3.90 16.28 11.26
C GLY A 21 4.47 15.33 12.31
N PHE A 22 4.62 14.05 11.98
CA PHE A 22 5.23 13.04 12.84
C PHE A 22 6.65 13.45 13.24
N LYS A 23 7.49 13.78 12.26
CA LYS A 23 8.88 14.22 12.50
C LYS A 23 8.97 15.52 13.30
N ALA A 24 8.10 16.47 13.03
CA ALA A 24 8.07 17.74 13.76
C ALA A 24 7.88 17.54 15.28
N VAL A 25 7.18 16.47 15.68
CA VAL A 25 6.96 16.14 17.09
C VAL A 25 7.99 15.15 17.61
N PHE A 26 8.18 14.02 16.93
CA PHE A 26 8.94 12.90 17.49
C PHE A 26 10.43 12.92 17.14
N ALA A 27 10.88 13.64 16.11
CA ALA A 27 12.30 13.83 15.86
C ALA A 27 12.92 14.94 16.75
N ASP A 28 12.10 15.66 17.51
CA ASP A 28 12.57 16.64 18.49
C ASP A 28 13.01 15.96 19.79
N ARG A 29 14.31 16.05 20.13
CA ARG A 29 14.88 15.45 21.35
C ARG A 29 14.25 15.96 22.64
N ASN A 30 13.67 17.16 22.62
CA ASN A 30 12.95 17.71 23.77
C ASN A 30 11.66 16.95 24.07
N ASN A 31 11.15 16.20 23.09
CA ASN A 31 9.96 15.37 23.19
C ASN A 31 10.26 13.89 23.46
N LYS A 32 11.50 13.57 23.87
CA LYS A 32 11.95 12.18 24.13
C LYS A 32 11.00 11.42 25.05
N ASP A 33 10.57 12.03 26.10
CA ASP A 33 9.67 11.44 27.09
C ASP A 33 8.23 11.25 26.56
N ILE A 34 7.79 12.09 25.62
CA ILE A 34 6.52 11.89 24.89
C ILE A 34 6.64 10.64 24.01
N LEU A 35 7.76 10.49 23.27
CA LEU A 35 8.01 9.30 22.48
C LEU A 35 8.02 8.03 23.33
N ILE A 36 8.76 8.03 24.46
CA ILE A 36 8.78 6.91 25.42
C ILE A 36 7.36 6.59 25.89
N GLY A 37 6.59 7.61 26.28
CA GLY A 37 5.23 7.44 26.76
C GLY A 37 4.30 6.83 25.72
N VAL A 38 4.41 7.27 24.47
CA VAL A 38 3.63 6.71 23.33
C VAL A 38 4.05 5.27 23.04
N LEU A 39 5.34 5.01 22.90
CA LEU A 39 5.85 3.66 22.63
C LEU A 39 5.47 2.67 23.74
N ASN A 40 5.51 3.08 24.99
CA ASN A 40 5.13 2.22 26.12
C ASN A 40 3.62 1.89 26.20
N GLN A 41 2.76 2.55 25.41
CA GLN A 41 1.37 2.13 25.23
C GLN A 41 1.20 1.08 24.12
N ILE A 42 2.25 0.87 23.32
CA ILE A 42 2.24 -0.02 22.15
C ILE A 42 3.11 -1.25 22.42
N LEU A 43 4.26 -1.05 23.02
CA LEU A 43 5.26 -2.11 23.25
C LEU A 43 4.75 -3.16 24.24
N PRO A 44 5.08 -4.44 24.02
CA PRO A 44 4.80 -5.48 25.01
C PRO A 44 5.58 -5.23 26.30
N PRO A 45 5.15 -5.76 27.45
CA PRO A 45 5.72 -5.45 28.77
C PRO A 45 7.23 -5.64 28.88
N GLU A 46 7.78 -6.65 28.22
CA GLU A 46 9.21 -6.98 28.19
C GLU A 46 10.05 -5.99 27.36
N ALA A 47 9.42 -5.25 26.45
CA ALA A 47 10.08 -4.26 25.60
C ALA A 47 9.89 -2.82 26.10
N ARG A 48 9.33 -2.62 27.27
CA ARG A 48 9.12 -1.27 27.84
C ARG A 48 10.42 -0.49 27.94
N ILE A 49 10.37 0.77 27.53
CA ILE A 49 11.48 1.72 27.50
C ILE A 49 11.43 2.54 28.79
N GLU A 50 12.54 2.59 29.54
CA GLU A 50 12.69 3.48 30.69
C GLU A 50 13.37 4.79 30.29
N ASP A 51 14.40 4.71 29.46
CA ASP A 51 15.09 5.89 28.92
C ASP A 51 15.70 5.58 27.55
N ILE A 52 15.84 6.62 26.73
CA ILE A 52 16.51 6.59 25.42
C ILE A 52 17.85 7.30 25.57
N LYS A 53 18.95 6.57 25.32
CA LYS A 53 20.31 7.10 25.37
C LYS A 53 20.79 7.69 24.04
N GLU A 54 20.35 7.10 22.92
CA GLU A 54 20.68 7.58 21.58
C GLU A 54 19.41 7.88 20.80
N TYR A 55 19.48 8.96 20.01
CA TYR A 55 18.37 9.49 19.27
C TYR A 55 18.89 10.00 17.93
N SER A 56 18.54 9.34 16.83
CA SER A 56 19.01 9.66 15.51
C SER A 56 17.83 9.95 14.57
N ASP A 57 17.93 11.05 13.88
CA ASP A 57 17.03 11.40 12.80
C ASP A 57 17.59 10.95 11.43
N ARG A 58 16.85 11.21 10.40
CA ARG A 58 17.09 10.84 9.00
C ARG A 58 18.48 11.23 8.47
N GLU A 59 19.04 12.36 8.89
CA GLU A 59 20.25 12.93 8.29
C GLU A 59 21.52 12.20 8.72
N GLN A 60 21.49 11.53 9.89
CA GLN A 60 22.66 10.86 10.46
C GLN A 60 22.83 9.41 9.97
N GLN A 61 21.85 8.84 9.25
CA GLN A 61 21.82 7.42 8.90
C GLN A 61 22.17 7.10 7.43
N GLN A 62 22.45 8.11 6.60
CA GLN A 62 22.67 7.94 5.15
C GLN A 62 23.82 7.00 4.78
N ASP A 63 24.77 6.75 5.68
CA ASP A 63 26.00 5.99 5.39
C ASP A 63 25.95 4.52 5.86
N VAL A 64 24.88 4.08 6.52
CA VAL A 64 24.95 2.88 7.36
C VAL A 64 24.42 1.60 6.71
N ILE A 65 23.55 1.65 5.71
CA ILE A 65 22.95 0.44 5.13
C ILE A 65 23.26 0.29 3.64
N TYR A 66 23.95 -0.80 3.30
CA TYR A 66 24.47 -1.18 1.99
C TYR A 66 23.65 -0.70 0.77
N GLY A 67 24.15 0.33 0.06
CA GLY A 67 23.87 0.62 -1.34
C GLY A 67 22.50 1.17 -1.72
N LYS A 68 21.48 1.12 -0.86
CA LYS A 68 20.23 1.87 -1.01
C LYS A 68 20.22 3.01 0.00
N LYS A 69 19.92 4.23 -0.46
CA LYS A 69 19.63 5.35 0.43
C LYS A 69 18.39 4.98 1.26
N THR A 70 18.63 4.46 2.44
CA THR A 70 17.57 4.12 3.39
C THR A 70 17.29 5.33 4.24
N VAL A 71 16.07 5.74 4.26
CA VAL A 71 15.64 6.89 5.05
C VAL A 71 14.64 6.38 6.08
N LEU A 72 15.10 6.19 7.30
CA LEU A 72 14.27 5.86 8.46
C LEU A 72 13.76 7.17 9.08
N ASP A 73 12.54 7.18 9.60
CA ASP A 73 11.96 8.39 10.18
C ASP A 73 12.64 8.73 11.50
N LEU A 74 12.80 7.72 12.35
CA LEU A 74 13.43 7.86 13.64
C LEU A 74 14.04 6.53 14.07
N VAL A 75 15.27 6.58 14.59
CA VAL A 75 15.90 5.44 15.27
C VAL A 75 16.34 5.89 16.64
N CYS A 76 16.03 5.10 17.65
CA CYS A 76 16.52 5.35 19.01
C CYS A 76 17.04 4.05 19.63
N VAL A 77 18.00 4.21 20.57
CA VAL A 77 18.56 3.11 21.37
C VAL A 77 18.27 3.41 22.83
N ASP A 78 17.70 2.46 23.52
CA ASP A 78 17.38 2.61 24.94
C ASP A 78 18.58 2.32 25.86
N LYS A 79 18.35 2.43 27.16
CA LYS A 79 19.39 2.18 28.17
C LYS A 79 19.91 0.73 28.19
N ASP A 80 19.12 -0.22 27.69
CA ASP A 80 19.41 -1.65 27.64
C ASP A 80 19.97 -2.09 26.27
N ASP A 81 20.45 -1.13 25.47
CA ASP A 81 21.02 -1.32 24.12
C ASP A 81 20.02 -1.85 23.06
N ARG A 82 18.72 -1.84 23.36
CA ARG A 82 17.69 -2.23 22.41
C ARG A 82 17.45 -1.12 21.41
N THR A 83 17.37 -1.47 20.13
CA THR A 83 17.13 -0.51 19.03
C THR A 83 15.64 -0.46 18.68
N PHE A 84 15.10 0.74 18.50
CA PHE A 84 13.74 1.00 18.08
C PHE A 84 13.76 1.85 16.82
N ILE A 85 13.19 1.32 15.73
CA ILE A 85 12.87 2.06 14.51
C ILE A 85 11.42 2.49 14.64
N VAL A 86 11.14 3.78 14.52
CA VAL A 86 9.77 4.31 14.60
C VAL A 86 9.46 5.04 13.31
N GLU A 87 8.39 4.61 12.63
CA GLU A 87 8.02 5.13 11.31
C GLU A 87 6.54 5.52 11.24
N MET A 88 6.25 6.53 10.42
CA MET A 88 4.90 6.92 10.03
C MET A 88 4.69 6.68 8.54
N GLN A 89 3.79 5.77 8.18
CA GLN A 89 3.45 5.48 6.80
C GLN A 89 2.10 6.11 6.43
N ALA A 90 2.17 7.17 5.65
CA ALA A 90 0.97 7.93 5.25
C ALA A 90 0.16 7.24 4.13
N SER A 91 0.78 6.41 3.31
CA SER A 91 0.17 5.71 2.17
C SER A 91 0.65 4.28 2.06
N GLU A 92 -0.21 3.42 1.54
CA GLU A 92 0.12 2.03 1.25
C GLU A 92 1.32 1.92 0.32
N GLU A 93 2.19 0.96 0.60
CA GLU A 93 3.40 0.68 -0.16
C GLU A 93 3.57 -0.84 -0.28
N ASP A 94 3.86 -1.28 -1.49
CA ASP A 94 4.16 -2.69 -1.76
C ASP A 94 5.39 -3.13 -0.95
N SER A 95 5.34 -4.36 -0.41
CA SER A 95 6.44 -4.97 0.33
C SER A 95 6.91 -4.16 1.56
N PHE A 96 6.00 -3.45 2.22
CA PHE A 96 6.35 -2.67 3.41
C PHE A 96 6.84 -3.54 4.56
N PHE A 97 6.24 -4.72 4.76
CA PHE A 97 6.69 -5.67 5.79
C PHE A 97 8.14 -6.12 5.55
N GLU A 98 8.46 -6.51 4.31
CA GLU A 98 9.82 -6.93 3.91
C GLU A 98 10.82 -5.79 4.10
N ARG A 99 10.40 -4.55 3.85
CA ARG A 99 11.22 -3.36 4.10
C ARG A 99 11.52 -3.18 5.58
N CYS A 100 10.54 -3.35 6.46
CA CYS A 100 10.73 -3.30 7.92
C CYS A 100 11.75 -4.34 8.38
N VAL A 101 11.61 -5.59 7.92
CA VAL A 101 12.54 -6.69 8.24
C VAL A 101 13.94 -6.40 7.70
N TYR A 102 14.05 -5.88 6.48
CA TYR A 102 15.33 -5.52 5.87
C TYR A 102 16.07 -4.45 6.67
N TYR A 103 15.38 -3.39 7.10
CA TYR A 103 15.96 -2.31 7.89
C TYR A 103 16.40 -2.79 9.28
N ALA A 104 15.53 -3.54 9.96
CA ALA A 104 15.86 -4.12 11.24
C ALA A 104 17.07 -5.07 11.15
N SER A 105 17.14 -5.90 10.12
CA SER A 105 18.27 -6.81 9.88
C SER A 105 19.56 -6.05 9.64
N GLY A 106 19.51 -4.92 8.94
CA GLY A 106 20.68 -4.06 8.71
C GLY A 106 21.22 -3.49 10.01
N LEU A 107 20.38 -2.92 10.86
CA LEU A 107 20.80 -2.39 12.17
C LEU A 107 21.28 -3.51 13.12
N TYR A 108 20.58 -4.64 13.10
CA TYR A 108 21.00 -5.82 13.88
C TYR A 108 22.37 -6.35 13.45
N HIS A 109 22.68 -6.35 12.15
CA HIS A 109 23.99 -6.75 11.64
C HIS A 109 25.12 -5.78 12.05
N LEU A 110 24.82 -4.48 12.06
CA LEU A 110 25.80 -3.44 12.38
C LEU A 110 26.15 -3.34 13.86
N GLU A 111 25.40 -4.00 14.72
CA GLU A 111 25.65 -3.98 16.16
C GLU A 111 26.94 -4.71 16.56
N LEU A 112 27.38 -5.68 15.75
CA LEU A 112 28.60 -6.45 16.01
C LEU A 112 29.78 -5.96 15.17
N SER A 113 30.94 -5.89 15.80
CA SER A 113 32.23 -5.73 15.14
C SER A 113 32.92 -7.07 14.92
N GLU A 114 33.97 -7.08 14.09
CA GLU A 114 34.80 -8.26 13.86
C GLU A 114 35.36 -8.82 15.18
N GLY A 115 35.09 -10.09 15.45
CA GLY A 115 35.52 -10.78 16.67
C GLY A 115 34.54 -10.72 17.83
N ASP A 116 33.41 -10.01 17.71
CA ASP A 116 32.38 -9.99 18.75
C ASP A 116 31.60 -11.32 18.78
N LEU A 117 31.07 -11.64 19.98
CA LEU A 117 30.23 -12.82 20.19
C LEU A 117 28.76 -12.49 19.88
N TYR A 118 28.06 -13.38 19.18
CA TYR A 118 26.62 -13.22 18.86
C TYR A 118 25.72 -13.02 20.09
N GLY A 119 26.16 -13.43 21.27
CA GLY A 119 25.42 -13.21 22.53
C GLY A 119 25.38 -11.76 23.02
N LYS A 120 26.08 -10.84 22.32
CA LYS A 120 26.00 -9.39 22.57
C LYS A 120 24.91 -8.69 21.76
N LEU A 121 24.28 -9.39 20.81
CA LEU A 121 23.23 -8.80 19.99
C LEU A 121 21.99 -8.47 20.81
N HIS A 122 21.48 -7.26 20.66
CA HIS A 122 20.27 -6.80 21.32
C HIS A 122 19.07 -6.80 20.38
N PRO A 123 17.83 -6.87 20.88
CA PRO A 123 16.64 -6.83 20.06
C PRO A 123 16.48 -5.53 19.27
N VAL A 124 15.96 -5.67 18.05
CA VAL A 124 15.52 -4.54 17.21
C VAL A 124 14.00 -4.58 17.08
N TYR A 125 13.34 -3.50 17.43
CA TYR A 125 11.91 -3.32 17.32
C TYR A 125 11.61 -2.31 16.21
N VAL A 126 10.74 -2.67 15.28
CA VAL A 126 10.19 -1.75 14.29
C VAL A 126 8.76 -1.42 14.70
N VAL A 127 8.47 -0.18 15.01
CA VAL A 127 7.13 0.30 15.34
C VAL A 127 6.67 1.22 14.22
N SER A 128 5.68 0.80 13.45
CA SER A 128 5.18 1.57 12.31
C SER A 128 3.72 1.95 12.50
N PHE A 129 3.46 3.26 12.46
CA PHE A 129 2.11 3.80 12.45
C PHE A 129 1.61 3.85 11.01
N LEU A 130 0.54 3.11 10.69
CA LEU A 130 -0.01 2.98 9.35
C LEU A 130 -1.30 3.79 9.22
N ASN A 131 -1.36 4.67 8.22
CA ASN A 131 -2.57 5.40 7.88
C ASN A 131 -3.44 4.66 6.84
N TYR A 132 -3.22 3.37 6.70
CA TYR A 132 -3.95 2.44 5.84
C TYR A 132 -4.09 1.09 6.54
N ARG A 133 -4.87 0.17 5.94
CA ARG A 133 -4.99 -1.22 6.41
C ARG A 133 -3.89 -2.05 5.78
N LEU A 134 -3.15 -2.78 6.62
CA LEU A 134 -2.22 -3.79 6.11
C LEU A 134 -3.06 -4.91 5.49
N ARG A 135 -2.87 -5.17 4.20
CA ARG A 135 -3.57 -6.23 3.48
C ARG A 135 -2.59 -7.36 3.19
N HIS A 136 -3.11 -8.57 3.25
CA HIS A 136 -2.44 -9.77 2.77
C HIS A 136 -3.23 -10.34 1.60
N ASP A 137 -2.58 -11.04 0.68
CA ASP A 137 -3.24 -11.68 -0.48
C ASP A 137 -4.32 -12.68 -0.08
N ASP A 138 -4.20 -13.26 1.13
CA ASP A 138 -5.21 -14.12 1.73
C ASP A 138 -5.87 -13.42 2.93
N GLU A 139 -6.95 -12.69 2.66
CA GLU A 139 -7.73 -11.97 3.67
C GLU A 139 -8.25 -12.88 4.81
N SER A 140 -8.29 -14.19 4.59
CA SER A 140 -8.76 -15.16 5.60
C SER A 140 -7.77 -15.37 6.75
N LEU A 141 -6.51 -14.99 6.58
CA LEU A 141 -5.44 -15.19 7.56
C LEU A 141 -5.23 -13.99 8.51
N TRP A 142 -5.91 -12.86 8.26
CA TRP A 142 -5.74 -11.64 9.04
C TRP A 142 -6.95 -11.43 9.95
N ASP A 143 -6.71 -11.40 11.27
CA ASP A 143 -7.65 -10.81 12.22
C ASP A 143 -7.53 -9.29 12.10
N THR A 144 -8.41 -8.72 11.31
CA THR A 144 -8.36 -7.31 10.90
C THR A 144 -8.93 -6.36 11.95
N ASP A 145 -9.32 -6.84 13.13
CA ASP A 145 -9.96 -6.04 14.16
C ASP A 145 -8.98 -5.51 15.21
N HIS A 146 -7.70 -5.89 15.14
CA HIS A 146 -6.68 -5.44 16.06
C HIS A 146 -5.99 -4.16 15.58
N LEU A 147 -6.11 -3.09 16.37
CA LEU A 147 -5.39 -1.84 16.15
C LEU A 147 -3.86 -2.04 16.13
N ILE A 148 -3.35 -2.95 16.96
CA ILE A 148 -1.92 -3.24 17.11
C ILE A 148 -1.68 -4.71 16.81
N SER A 149 -0.75 -5.00 15.89
CA SER A 149 -0.30 -6.35 15.58
C SER A 149 1.19 -6.53 15.85
N TYR A 150 1.57 -7.71 16.37
CA TYR A 150 2.93 -8.04 16.75
C TYR A 150 3.45 -9.20 15.91
N TRP A 151 4.57 -8.98 15.23
CA TRP A 151 5.19 -9.94 14.32
C TRP A 151 6.58 -10.29 14.78
N GLN A 152 6.84 -11.59 14.97
CA GLN A 152 8.13 -12.12 15.47
C GLN A 152 8.35 -13.54 14.97
N SER A 153 9.60 -13.99 15.02
CA SER A 153 9.97 -15.37 14.63
C SER A 153 9.47 -16.38 15.67
N THR A 154 8.66 -17.33 15.22
CA THR A 154 8.10 -18.39 16.07
C THR A 154 8.44 -19.77 15.53
N GLU A 155 8.56 -20.76 16.41
CA GLU A 155 8.58 -22.18 16.01
C GLU A 155 7.17 -22.57 15.55
N LYS A 156 7.04 -23.05 14.29
CA LYS A 156 5.76 -23.22 13.59
C LYS A 156 4.78 -24.19 14.28
N ARG A 157 5.28 -25.24 14.95
CA ARG A 157 4.44 -26.28 15.57
C ARG A 157 3.93 -25.89 16.95
N THR A 158 4.76 -25.21 17.72
CA THR A 158 4.49 -24.90 19.14
C THR A 158 4.04 -23.48 19.35
N GLY A 159 4.28 -22.59 18.37
CA GLY A 159 4.09 -21.14 18.54
C GLY A 159 5.15 -20.50 19.47
N MET A 160 6.17 -21.26 19.90
CA MET A 160 7.19 -20.77 20.80
C MET A 160 8.05 -19.71 20.11
N VAL A 161 8.20 -18.56 20.75
CA VAL A 161 9.09 -17.48 20.28
C VAL A 161 10.52 -17.94 20.44
N ALA A 162 11.30 -17.96 19.35
CA ALA A 162 12.67 -18.47 19.36
C ALA A 162 13.60 -17.55 20.15
N ASN A 163 13.62 -16.29 19.83
CA ASN A 163 14.19 -15.20 20.63
C ASN A 163 13.60 -13.87 20.11
N GLN A 164 13.79 -12.80 20.86
CA GLN A 164 13.28 -11.48 20.51
C GLN A 164 14.30 -10.69 19.69
N THR A 165 14.82 -11.27 18.58
CA THR A 165 15.87 -10.62 17.78
C THR A 165 15.35 -9.45 16.97
N ILE A 166 14.30 -9.70 16.17
CA ILE A 166 13.61 -8.68 15.39
C ILE A 166 12.11 -8.82 15.64
N SER A 167 11.49 -7.74 16.05
CA SER A 167 10.05 -7.66 16.24
C SER A 167 9.50 -6.51 15.41
N VAL A 168 8.47 -6.76 14.62
CA VAL A 168 7.75 -5.74 13.84
C VAL A 168 6.39 -5.53 14.48
N ILE A 169 6.04 -4.28 14.75
CA ILE A 169 4.79 -3.89 15.41
C ILE A 169 4.10 -2.88 14.51
N PHE A 170 2.92 -3.20 14.04
CA PHE A 170 2.10 -2.29 13.26
C PHE A 170 0.97 -1.72 14.10
N VAL A 171 0.75 -0.41 13.95
CA VAL A 171 -0.36 0.32 14.56
C VAL A 171 -1.22 0.86 13.42
N GLU A 172 -2.32 0.16 13.10
CA GLU A 172 -3.20 0.49 11.98
C GLU A 172 -4.20 1.58 12.39
N MET A 173 -3.80 2.84 12.26
CA MET A 173 -4.57 4.00 12.73
C MET A 173 -5.97 4.13 12.12
N THR A 174 -6.22 3.48 10.99
CA THR A 174 -7.55 3.41 10.36
C THR A 174 -8.55 2.58 11.16
N LEU A 175 -8.08 1.64 11.98
CA LEU A 175 -8.90 0.80 12.86
C LEU A 175 -9.28 1.50 14.17
N PHE A 176 -8.63 2.60 14.52
CA PHE A 176 -9.03 3.39 15.67
C PHE A 176 -10.25 4.24 15.30
N THR A 177 -11.44 3.83 15.74
CA THR A 177 -12.72 4.49 15.40
C THR A 177 -13.41 5.14 16.60
N LYS A 178 -12.82 5.06 17.80
CA LYS A 178 -13.41 5.62 19.01
C LYS A 178 -13.70 7.11 18.89
N THR A 179 -14.89 7.48 19.33
CA THR A 179 -15.27 8.90 19.52
C THR A 179 -14.57 9.49 20.74
N LEU A 180 -14.76 10.78 20.94
CA LEU A 180 -14.22 11.49 22.08
C LEU A 180 -14.70 10.90 23.42
N GLU A 181 -15.99 10.59 23.48
CA GLU A 181 -16.67 10.08 24.69
C GLU A 181 -16.26 8.65 25.03
N GLU A 182 -15.78 7.89 24.03
CA GLU A 182 -15.31 6.52 24.19
C GLU A 182 -13.84 6.43 24.60
N CYS A 183 -13.12 7.55 24.56
CA CYS A 183 -11.71 7.61 24.93
C CYS A 183 -11.50 7.70 26.44
N VAL A 184 -11.48 6.58 27.15
CA VAL A 184 -11.36 6.56 28.61
C VAL A 184 -9.94 6.28 29.12
N THR A 185 -9.12 5.56 28.34
CA THR A 185 -7.74 5.23 28.73
C THR A 185 -6.73 6.22 28.16
N GLU A 186 -5.49 6.21 28.70
CA GLU A 186 -4.38 7.00 28.16
C GLU A 186 -4.07 6.61 26.71
N SER A 187 -4.07 5.32 26.42
CA SER A 187 -3.89 4.81 25.05
C SER A 187 -4.98 5.33 24.10
N ASP A 188 -6.25 5.35 24.51
CA ASP A 188 -7.32 5.89 23.70
C ASP A 188 -7.09 7.37 23.36
N ARG A 189 -6.69 8.17 24.36
CA ARG A 189 -6.39 9.59 24.18
C ARG A 189 -5.23 9.82 23.22
N LEU A 190 -4.17 9.04 23.35
CA LEU A 190 -3.01 9.12 22.44
C LEU A 190 -3.39 8.79 21.02
N PHE A 191 -4.09 7.67 20.76
CA PHE A 191 -4.54 7.31 19.42
C PHE A 191 -5.55 8.30 18.86
N TYR A 192 -6.40 8.88 19.70
CA TYR A 192 -7.30 9.95 19.28
C TYR A 192 -6.54 11.20 18.78
N ILE A 193 -5.49 11.60 19.51
CA ILE A 193 -4.62 12.72 19.12
C ILE A 193 -3.91 12.39 17.81
N PHE A 194 -3.33 11.21 17.68
CA PHE A 194 -2.70 10.77 16.44
C PHE A 194 -3.64 10.89 15.24
N ARG A 195 -4.88 10.47 15.42
CA ARG A 195 -5.87 10.49 14.34
C ARG A 195 -6.37 11.89 14.00
N ASN A 196 -6.54 12.76 14.96
CA ASN A 196 -7.35 13.97 14.83
C ASN A 196 -6.56 15.28 15.00
N SER A 197 -5.30 15.26 15.43
CA SER A 197 -4.51 16.46 15.76
C SER A 197 -4.52 17.53 14.66
N GLY A 198 -4.42 17.11 13.39
CA GLY A 198 -4.44 18.04 12.25
C GLY A 198 -5.73 18.86 12.08
N GLY A 199 -6.82 18.45 12.75
CA GLY A 199 -8.11 19.17 12.78
C GLY A 199 -8.34 20.02 14.03
N PHE A 200 -7.44 19.95 15.02
CA PHE A 200 -7.60 20.71 16.26
C PHE A 200 -7.49 22.22 16.02
N GLN A 201 -8.38 22.97 16.66
CA GLN A 201 -8.30 24.43 16.74
C GLN A 201 -7.78 24.89 18.11
N LYS A 202 -7.98 24.06 19.11
CA LYS A 202 -7.44 24.13 20.48
C LYS A 202 -7.31 22.73 21.02
N ILE A 203 -6.53 22.55 22.06
CA ILE A 203 -6.49 21.27 22.78
C ILE A 203 -7.89 21.00 23.36
N PRO A 204 -8.47 19.81 23.11
CA PRO A 204 -9.75 19.45 23.72
C PRO A 204 -9.67 19.45 25.27
N GLU A 205 -10.68 20.03 25.95
CA GLU A 205 -10.72 20.16 27.41
C GLU A 205 -10.47 18.84 28.13
N TRP A 206 -11.06 17.77 27.66
CA TRP A 206 -10.89 16.44 28.26
C TRP A 206 -9.43 15.90 28.18
N ILE A 207 -8.61 16.37 27.22
CA ILE A 207 -7.17 16.08 27.17
C ILE A 207 -6.43 16.95 28.19
N GLU A 208 -6.79 18.22 28.30
CA GLU A 208 -6.21 19.14 29.28
C GLU A 208 -6.48 18.67 30.72
N GLU A 209 -7.71 18.25 31.02
CA GLU A 209 -8.12 17.76 32.33
C GLU A 209 -7.45 16.41 32.69
N ALA A 210 -7.31 15.51 31.70
CA ALA A 210 -6.68 14.21 31.92
C ALA A 210 -5.19 14.32 32.25
N GLY A 211 -4.51 15.36 31.74
CA GLY A 211 -3.06 15.52 31.92
C GLY A 211 -2.25 14.41 31.24
N GLY A 212 -1.15 14.01 31.87
CA GLY A 212 -0.35 12.87 31.40
C GLY A 212 0.38 13.09 30.08
N ILE A 213 0.72 11.98 29.40
CA ILE A 213 1.44 11.99 28.12
C ILE A 213 0.56 12.50 26.99
N SER A 214 -0.74 12.20 27.02
CA SER A 214 -1.69 12.67 25.99
C SER A 214 -1.76 14.20 25.93
N ARG A 215 -1.81 14.86 27.08
CA ARG A 215 -1.75 16.34 27.13
C ARG A 215 -0.45 16.87 26.54
N ARG A 216 0.68 16.33 26.95
CA ARG A 216 2.00 16.73 26.45
C ARG A 216 2.17 16.49 24.95
N LEU A 217 1.63 15.39 24.43
CA LEU A 217 1.59 15.12 23.00
C LEU A 217 0.75 16.18 22.27
N ALA A 218 -0.42 16.53 22.80
CA ALA A 218 -1.26 17.56 22.19
C ALA A 218 -0.57 18.94 22.19
N GLU A 219 0.07 19.33 23.30
CA GLU A 219 0.88 20.56 23.41
C GLU A 219 2.04 20.57 22.42
N ALA A 220 2.75 19.43 22.25
CA ALA A 220 3.83 19.29 21.28
C ALA A 220 3.37 19.37 19.81
N CYS A 221 2.09 19.17 19.55
CA CYS A 221 1.48 19.36 18.22
C CYS A 221 1.14 20.82 17.90
N GLU A 222 1.16 21.75 18.88
CA GLU A 222 0.84 23.15 18.64
C GLU A 222 1.94 23.86 17.83
N VAL A 223 1.62 24.29 16.62
CA VAL A 223 2.57 25.03 15.75
C VAL A 223 2.96 26.38 16.35
N ALA A 224 2.10 26.97 17.15
CA ALA A 224 2.36 28.23 17.85
C ALA A 224 3.49 28.10 18.90
N ALA A 225 3.65 26.91 19.47
CA ALA A 225 4.70 26.59 20.45
C ALA A 225 6.08 26.32 19.81
N PHE A 226 6.17 26.21 18.48
CA PHE A 226 7.43 25.99 17.79
C PHE A 226 8.29 27.24 17.85
N ASP A 227 9.58 27.07 18.11
CA ASP A 227 10.54 28.15 17.92
C ASP A 227 10.65 28.53 16.44
N LYS A 228 11.37 29.60 16.16
CA LYS A 228 11.47 30.18 14.80
C LYS A 228 12.11 29.20 13.81
N GLU A 229 13.12 28.46 14.22
CA GLU A 229 13.85 27.53 13.37
C GLU A 229 13.00 26.29 13.04
N LYS A 230 12.40 25.68 14.05
CA LYS A 230 11.49 24.54 13.91
C LYS A 230 10.27 24.90 13.05
N LYS A 231 9.71 26.10 13.24
CA LYS A 231 8.59 26.57 12.43
C LYS A 231 8.96 26.72 10.98
N LEU A 232 10.13 27.34 10.69
CA LEU A 232 10.63 27.48 9.33
C LEU A 232 10.89 26.12 8.67
N LYS A 233 11.54 25.18 9.38
CA LYS A 233 11.75 23.81 8.89
C LYS A 233 10.43 23.15 8.57
N TYR A 234 9.46 23.20 9.47
CA TYR A 234 8.12 22.64 9.26
C TYR A 234 7.40 23.24 8.04
N GLU A 235 7.49 24.57 7.82
CA GLU A 235 6.93 25.23 6.63
C GLU A 235 7.57 24.69 5.34
N ILE A 236 8.89 24.56 5.30
CA ILE A 236 9.63 24.04 4.14
C ILE A 236 9.26 22.58 3.87
N ASP A 237 9.24 21.75 4.90
CA ASP A 237 8.91 20.33 4.77
C ASP A 237 7.46 20.14 4.28
N LYS A 238 6.52 20.95 4.74
CA LYS A 238 5.13 20.97 4.23
C LYS A 238 5.02 21.41 2.77
N MET A 239 5.86 22.33 2.32
CA MET A 239 5.93 22.70 0.90
C MET A 239 6.45 21.53 0.06
N ASN A 240 7.54 20.90 0.49
CA ASN A 240 8.13 19.73 -0.19
C ASN A 240 7.14 18.56 -0.27
N GLU A 241 6.40 18.27 0.81
CA GLU A 241 5.37 17.22 0.85
C GLU A 241 4.27 17.49 -0.20
N ARG A 242 3.82 18.74 -0.34
CA ARG A 242 2.83 19.14 -1.35
C ARG A 242 3.36 18.97 -2.78
N ASP A 243 4.62 19.33 -3.02
CA ASP A 243 5.24 19.19 -4.34
C ASP A 243 5.38 17.72 -4.73
N ILE A 244 5.79 16.86 -3.81
CA ILE A 244 5.86 15.40 -4.01
C ILE A 244 4.47 14.84 -4.31
N LEU A 245 3.45 15.23 -3.54
CA LEU A 245 2.08 14.81 -3.78
C LEU A 245 1.57 15.26 -5.15
N ALA A 246 1.84 16.50 -5.55
CA ALA A 246 1.45 17.02 -6.85
C ALA A 246 2.11 16.25 -8.00
N GLN A 247 3.40 15.89 -7.86
CA GLN A 247 4.12 15.07 -8.85
C GLN A 247 3.53 13.65 -8.93
N ARG A 248 3.18 13.05 -7.80
CA ARG A 248 2.55 11.72 -7.75
C ARG A 248 1.20 11.72 -8.47
N VAL A 249 0.31 12.65 -8.12
CA VAL A 249 -1.01 12.80 -8.77
C VAL A 249 -0.87 13.03 -10.27
N PHE A 250 0.12 13.83 -10.70
CA PHE A 250 0.40 14.04 -12.11
C PHE A 250 0.85 12.75 -12.80
N ALA A 251 1.75 11.97 -12.17
CA ALA A 251 2.24 10.71 -12.74
C ALA A 251 1.13 9.66 -12.83
N GLU A 252 0.30 9.53 -11.80
CA GLU A 252 -0.88 8.63 -11.79
C GLU A 252 -1.86 8.97 -12.92
N ARG A 253 -2.20 10.27 -13.08
CA ARG A 253 -3.08 10.71 -14.16
C ARG A 253 -2.50 10.37 -15.53
N LYS A 254 -1.21 10.64 -15.74
CA LYS A 254 -0.51 10.32 -16.99
C LYS A 254 -0.48 8.81 -17.27
N GLY A 255 -0.24 8.02 -16.21
CA GLY A 255 -0.29 6.56 -16.30
C GLY A 255 -1.67 6.05 -16.71
N PHE A 256 -2.71 6.58 -16.08
CA PHE A 256 -4.10 6.25 -16.40
C PHE A 256 -4.47 6.63 -17.85
N GLU A 257 -4.18 7.86 -18.28
CA GLU A 257 -4.44 8.33 -19.64
C GLU A 257 -3.77 7.44 -20.69
N LYS A 258 -2.50 7.08 -20.46
CA LYS A 258 -1.75 6.19 -21.35
C LYS A 258 -2.32 4.78 -21.35
N GLY A 259 -2.57 4.21 -20.18
CA GLY A 259 -3.13 2.85 -20.04
C GLY A 259 -4.51 2.72 -20.70
N TYR A 260 -5.34 3.75 -20.59
CA TYR A 260 -6.64 3.81 -21.24
C TYR A 260 -6.50 3.82 -22.77
N ALA A 261 -5.64 4.70 -23.32
CA ALA A 261 -5.40 4.80 -24.77
C ALA A 261 -4.80 3.51 -25.34
N ASP A 262 -3.83 2.90 -24.67
CA ASP A 262 -3.21 1.64 -25.07
C ASP A 262 -4.22 0.48 -25.02
N GLY A 263 -5.07 0.44 -24.00
CA GLY A 263 -6.14 -0.55 -23.84
C GLY A 263 -7.21 -0.45 -24.94
N GLU A 264 -7.65 0.78 -25.28
CA GLU A 264 -8.61 1.03 -26.36
C GLU A 264 -8.03 0.61 -27.71
N ALA A 265 -6.80 1.01 -28.02
CA ALA A 265 -6.13 0.66 -29.27
C ALA A 265 -5.98 -0.86 -29.42
N LYS A 266 -5.57 -1.55 -28.35
CA LYS A 266 -5.44 -3.02 -28.33
C LYS A 266 -6.80 -3.70 -28.49
N GLY A 267 -7.83 -3.24 -27.77
CA GLY A 267 -9.18 -3.80 -27.86
C GLY A 267 -9.77 -3.70 -29.28
N ILE A 268 -9.56 -2.56 -29.95
CA ILE A 268 -9.97 -2.36 -31.34
C ILE A 268 -9.22 -3.31 -32.28
N ALA A 269 -7.89 -3.42 -32.12
CA ALA A 269 -7.08 -4.30 -32.97
C ALA A 269 -7.46 -5.78 -32.78
N ASP A 270 -7.62 -6.25 -31.58
CA ASP A 270 -8.01 -7.62 -31.25
C ASP A 270 -9.44 -7.92 -31.77
N GLY A 271 -10.38 -7.00 -31.57
CA GLY A 271 -11.74 -7.13 -32.07
C GLY A 271 -11.82 -7.20 -33.61
N MET A 272 -11.03 -6.37 -34.32
CA MET A 272 -10.94 -6.42 -35.78
C MET A 272 -10.32 -7.74 -36.25
N ALA A 273 -9.26 -8.22 -35.62
CA ALA A 273 -8.61 -9.48 -35.97
C ALA A 273 -9.56 -10.68 -35.77
N GLN A 274 -10.27 -10.75 -34.67
CA GLN A 274 -11.25 -11.79 -34.37
C GLN A 274 -12.44 -11.74 -35.35
N GLY A 275 -13.01 -10.55 -35.59
CA GLY A 275 -14.11 -10.38 -36.51
C GLY A 275 -13.76 -10.79 -37.96
N LYS A 276 -12.55 -10.42 -38.42
CA LYS A 276 -12.04 -10.85 -39.72
C LYS A 276 -11.86 -12.36 -39.82
N ALA A 277 -11.27 -12.98 -38.79
CA ALA A 277 -11.05 -14.43 -38.76
C ALA A 277 -12.38 -15.19 -38.75
N GLN A 278 -13.35 -14.77 -37.97
CA GLN A 278 -14.68 -15.38 -37.91
C GLN A 278 -15.45 -15.19 -39.23
N GLY A 279 -15.44 -13.98 -39.79
CA GLY A 279 -16.09 -13.69 -41.07
C GLY A 279 -15.50 -14.52 -42.24
N MET A 280 -14.16 -14.65 -42.28
CA MET A 280 -13.51 -15.51 -43.28
C MET A 280 -13.87 -16.97 -43.10
N ALA A 281 -13.88 -17.50 -41.88
CA ALA A 281 -14.23 -18.89 -41.62
C ALA A 281 -15.69 -19.19 -41.99
N GLN A 282 -16.61 -18.30 -41.63
CA GLN A 282 -18.03 -18.43 -42.02
C GLN A 282 -18.24 -18.33 -43.52
N GLY A 283 -17.61 -17.34 -44.17
CA GLY A 283 -17.72 -17.16 -45.63
C GLY A 283 -17.14 -18.37 -46.37
N MET A 284 -16.00 -18.93 -45.94
CA MET A 284 -15.43 -20.15 -46.53
C MET A 284 -16.35 -21.37 -46.34
N ALA A 285 -16.93 -21.53 -45.15
CA ALA A 285 -17.84 -22.64 -44.89
C ALA A 285 -19.11 -22.57 -45.73
N GLN A 286 -19.70 -21.36 -45.84
CA GLN A 286 -20.89 -21.12 -46.62
C GLN A 286 -20.59 -21.29 -48.12
N GLY A 287 -19.55 -20.68 -48.65
CA GLY A 287 -19.19 -20.81 -50.09
C GLY A 287 -18.87 -22.24 -50.49
N LYS A 288 -18.23 -23.02 -49.56
CA LYS A 288 -18.00 -24.46 -49.80
C LYS A 288 -19.32 -25.26 -49.83
N ALA A 289 -20.25 -24.97 -48.94
CA ALA A 289 -21.55 -25.64 -48.90
C ALA A 289 -22.41 -25.32 -50.14
N GLU A 290 -22.43 -24.05 -50.55
CA GLU A 290 -23.11 -23.57 -51.77
C GLU A 290 -22.50 -24.20 -53.02
N GLY A 291 -21.16 -24.15 -53.17
CA GLY A 291 -20.49 -24.73 -54.35
C GLY A 291 -20.68 -26.27 -54.46
N ILE A 292 -20.71 -26.99 -53.31
CA ILE A 292 -21.06 -28.43 -53.33
C ILE A 292 -22.49 -28.65 -53.79
N THR A 293 -23.42 -27.82 -53.37
CA THR A 293 -24.83 -27.93 -53.72
C THR A 293 -25.06 -27.60 -55.20
N GLU A 294 -24.43 -26.54 -55.71
CA GLU A 294 -24.45 -26.16 -57.11
C GLU A 294 -23.87 -27.26 -58.01
N GLY A 295 -22.65 -27.76 -57.67
CA GLY A 295 -22.03 -28.85 -58.41
C GLY A 295 -22.90 -30.12 -58.45
N LYS A 296 -23.52 -30.49 -57.30
CA LYS A 296 -24.47 -31.63 -57.30
C LYS A 296 -25.70 -31.38 -58.17
N THR A 297 -26.17 -30.14 -58.23
CA THR A 297 -27.33 -29.73 -59.04
C THR A 297 -27.00 -29.80 -60.51
N GLU A 298 -25.82 -29.33 -60.95
CA GLU A 298 -25.36 -29.43 -62.34
C GLU A 298 -25.21 -30.90 -62.78
N VAL A 299 -24.61 -31.73 -61.94
CA VAL A 299 -24.46 -33.17 -62.22
C VAL A 299 -25.86 -33.84 -62.35
N ALA A 300 -26.79 -33.49 -61.42
CA ALA A 300 -28.15 -34.00 -61.47
C ALA A 300 -28.91 -33.58 -62.77
N LYS A 301 -28.72 -32.34 -63.21
CA LYS A 301 -29.28 -31.89 -64.51
C LYS A 301 -28.75 -32.70 -65.68
N ALA A 302 -27.43 -32.86 -65.79
CA ALA A 302 -26.84 -33.65 -66.80
C ALA A 302 -27.32 -35.12 -66.81
N MET A 303 -27.51 -35.72 -65.63
CA MET A 303 -28.05 -37.08 -65.48
C MET A 303 -29.53 -37.16 -65.94
N LEU A 304 -30.32 -36.14 -65.71
CA LEU A 304 -31.72 -36.08 -66.18
C LEU A 304 -31.76 -35.98 -67.67
N GLU A 305 -30.90 -35.18 -68.32
CA GLU A 305 -30.84 -35.01 -69.77
C GLU A 305 -30.50 -36.33 -70.49
N ILE A 306 -29.66 -37.18 -69.92
CA ILE A 306 -29.36 -38.49 -70.50
C ILE A 306 -30.38 -39.57 -70.16
N GLY A 307 -31.51 -39.20 -69.50
CA GLY A 307 -32.60 -40.13 -69.20
C GLY A 307 -32.40 -41.07 -68.05
N MET A 308 -31.44 -40.77 -67.06
CA MET A 308 -31.19 -41.61 -65.92
C MET A 308 -32.37 -41.64 -64.96
N PRO A 309 -32.72 -42.84 -64.39
CA PRO A 309 -33.81 -42.95 -63.46
C PRO A 309 -33.57 -42.11 -62.19
N ILE A 310 -34.64 -41.40 -61.71
CA ILE A 310 -34.58 -40.50 -60.57
C ILE A 310 -33.99 -41.16 -59.31
N GLY A 311 -34.31 -42.42 -59.09
CA GLY A 311 -33.76 -43.18 -57.93
C GLY A 311 -32.25 -43.31 -57.97
N GLN A 312 -31.63 -43.44 -59.13
CA GLN A 312 -30.18 -43.47 -59.26
C GLN A 312 -29.56 -42.08 -59.07
N ILE A 313 -30.22 -41.02 -59.56
CA ILE A 313 -29.75 -39.64 -59.37
C ILE A 313 -29.74 -39.25 -57.90
N LEU A 314 -30.76 -39.65 -57.13
CA LEU A 314 -30.83 -39.47 -55.67
C LEU A 314 -29.61 -40.13 -54.97
N GLN A 315 -29.31 -41.39 -55.35
CA GLN A 315 -28.21 -42.12 -54.72
C GLN A 315 -26.84 -41.52 -55.06
N LEU A 316 -26.62 -41.04 -56.25
CA LEU A 316 -25.32 -40.55 -56.72
C LEU A 316 -25.07 -39.09 -56.29
N THR A 317 -26.08 -38.26 -56.22
CA THR A 317 -25.91 -36.82 -55.88
C THR A 317 -26.21 -36.51 -54.43
N GLY A 318 -27.00 -37.35 -53.74
CA GLY A 318 -27.50 -37.08 -52.40
C GLY A 318 -28.49 -35.91 -52.32
N LEU A 319 -29.03 -35.46 -53.44
CA LEU A 319 -30.10 -34.45 -53.49
C LEU A 319 -31.42 -35.08 -53.14
N THR A 320 -32.38 -34.27 -52.61
CA THR A 320 -33.73 -34.75 -52.31
C THR A 320 -34.61 -34.87 -53.59
N LYS A 321 -35.69 -35.64 -53.50
CA LYS A 321 -36.64 -35.82 -54.60
C LYS A 321 -37.27 -34.48 -55.04
N GLU A 322 -37.52 -33.61 -54.07
CA GLU A 322 -38.04 -32.24 -54.32
C GLU A 322 -37.02 -31.39 -55.07
N GLN A 323 -35.73 -31.46 -54.66
CA GLN A 323 -34.62 -30.72 -55.32
C GLN A 323 -34.46 -31.20 -56.78
N ILE A 324 -34.47 -32.51 -57.02
CA ILE A 324 -34.37 -33.02 -58.40
C ILE A 324 -35.64 -32.70 -59.21
N GLY A 325 -36.84 -32.72 -58.57
CA GLY A 325 -38.09 -32.32 -59.25
C GLY A 325 -38.11 -30.88 -59.67
N ALA A 326 -37.46 -29.96 -58.99
CA ALA A 326 -37.32 -28.56 -59.33
C ALA A 326 -36.33 -28.28 -60.47
N LEU A 327 -35.56 -29.32 -60.97
CA LEU A 327 -34.58 -29.18 -62.05
C LEU A 327 -35.17 -29.61 -63.43
N ARG A 328 -36.38 -30.12 -63.43
CA ARG A 328 -37.12 -30.42 -64.68
C ARG A 328 -37.82 -29.18 -65.18
#